data_6114c706a3b6cebdc539954e75645057
#
_entry.id   6114c706a3b6cebdc539954e75645057
#
_cell.length_a   1.000
_cell.length_b   1.000
_cell.length_c   1.000
_cell.angle_alpha   90.00
_cell.angle_beta   90.00
_cell.angle_gamma   90.00
#
_symmetry.space_group_name_H-M   'P 1'
#
loop_
_entity.id
_entity.type
_entity.pdbx_description
1 polymer ?
#
loop_
_entity_poly.entity_id
_entity_poly.type
_entity_poly.pdbx_seq_one_letter_code
_entity_poly.pdbx_strand_id
1 'polypeptide(L)'
;AGYFGKWVDQLLLRIVDIFMCVPTFPIMLIAGTLLDAYEINGMSRIYWLMLVLTIFGWSGIARLVRGQILMLREQEYMIAAEATGLSTSRKIFKHLIPNVMPQLIVSMTMGLGGIIISEATLSYLGLGVQEPYASWGTMINAIKDMESEVYQIAYQWIPPGICIILAVLGFNFVGDGLRDAFDPKMKR
;
A
#
# COMPACT_ATOMS: atom_id res chain seq x y z
N ALA A 1 1.39 20.15 -0.15
CA ALA A 1 -0.06 20.32 -0.06
C ALA A 1 -0.42 20.88 1.31
N GLY A 2 -0.70 20.08 2.32
CA GLY A 2 -1.24 20.48 3.62
C GLY A 2 -0.55 21.63 4.35
N TYR A 3 0.77 21.82 4.16
CA TYR A 3 1.51 22.93 4.77
C TYR A 3 1.28 24.26 4.05
N PHE A 4 1.40 24.30 2.73
CA PHE A 4 1.27 25.53 1.94
C PHE A 4 -0.17 26.00 1.79
N GLY A 5 -1.15 25.09 1.86
CA GLY A 5 -2.56 25.38 1.76
C GLY A 5 -2.98 26.02 0.42
N LYS A 6 -4.14 26.70 0.41
CA LYS A 6 -4.66 27.47 -0.73
C LYS A 6 -4.59 26.70 -2.07
N TRP A 7 -4.07 27.35 -3.11
CA TRP A 7 -4.04 26.83 -4.48
C TRP A 7 -3.17 25.57 -4.64
N VAL A 8 -1.99 25.51 -3.99
CA VAL A 8 -1.09 24.34 -4.05
C VAL A 8 -1.77 23.10 -3.47
N ASP A 9 -2.47 23.25 -2.36
CA ASP A 9 -3.20 22.17 -1.72
C ASP A 9 -4.34 21.68 -2.61
N GLN A 10 -5.11 22.60 -3.19
CA GLN A 10 -6.21 22.24 -4.09
C GLN A 10 -5.72 21.53 -5.35
N LEU A 11 -4.64 22.00 -5.98
CA LEU A 11 -4.08 21.36 -7.19
C LEU A 11 -3.64 19.93 -6.89
N LEU A 12 -2.85 19.73 -5.82
CA LEU A 12 -2.34 18.42 -5.45
C LEU A 12 -3.46 17.46 -5.03
N LEU A 13 -4.50 17.97 -4.35
CA LEU A 13 -5.68 17.18 -4.03
C LEU A 13 -6.42 16.74 -5.29
N ARG A 14 -6.58 17.61 -6.30
CA ARG A 14 -7.20 17.22 -7.57
C ARG A 14 -6.45 16.09 -8.27
N ILE A 15 -5.12 16.12 -8.23
CA ILE A 15 -4.30 15.01 -8.74
C ILE A 15 -4.59 13.73 -7.95
N VAL A 16 -4.56 13.79 -6.61
CA VAL A 16 -4.89 12.65 -5.75
C VAL A 16 -6.29 12.12 -6.04
N ASP A 17 -7.28 13.00 -6.19
CA ASP A 17 -8.67 12.64 -6.48
C ASP A 17 -8.80 11.91 -7.83
N ILE A 18 -8.09 12.37 -8.87
CA ILE A 18 -8.05 11.69 -10.17
C ILE A 18 -7.54 10.26 -10.01
N PHE A 19 -6.41 10.06 -9.31
CA PHE A 19 -5.88 8.72 -9.06
C PHE A 19 -6.84 7.83 -8.25
N MET A 20 -7.57 8.40 -7.30
CA MET A 20 -8.53 7.65 -6.48
C MET A 20 -9.85 7.34 -7.20
N CYS A 21 -10.21 8.09 -8.23
CA CYS A 21 -11.38 7.77 -9.06
C CYS A 21 -11.17 6.53 -9.92
N VAL A 22 -9.91 6.17 -10.17
CA VAL A 22 -9.58 5.03 -11.00
C VAL A 22 -9.57 3.75 -10.14
N PRO A 23 -10.44 2.76 -10.43
CA PRO A 23 -10.47 1.53 -9.66
C PRO A 23 -9.20 0.71 -9.94
N THR A 24 -8.39 0.50 -8.89
CA THR A 24 -7.06 -0.15 -8.99
C THR A 24 -7.14 -1.56 -9.57
N PHE A 25 -8.15 -2.35 -9.17
CA PHE A 25 -8.26 -3.74 -9.61
C PHE A 25 -8.49 -3.88 -11.13
N PRO A 26 -9.44 -3.20 -11.79
CA PRO A 26 -9.55 -3.19 -13.25
C PRO A 26 -8.27 -2.75 -13.97
N ILE A 27 -7.55 -1.75 -13.45
CA ILE A 27 -6.26 -1.35 -14.04
C ILE A 27 -5.24 -2.48 -13.96
N MET A 28 -5.21 -3.19 -12.85
CA MET A 28 -4.32 -4.35 -12.70
C MET A 28 -4.66 -5.47 -13.69
N LEU A 29 -5.96 -5.74 -13.95
CA LEU A 29 -6.37 -6.69 -14.96
C LEU A 29 -5.90 -6.26 -16.36
N ILE A 30 -6.10 -4.98 -16.71
CA ILE A 30 -5.64 -4.43 -17.98
C ILE A 30 -4.11 -4.51 -18.08
N ALA A 31 -3.38 -4.16 -17.02
CA ALA A 31 -1.93 -4.26 -16.99
C ALA A 31 -1.47 -5.71 -17.22
N GLY A 32 -2.08 -6.68 -16.53
CA GLY A 32 -1.78 -8.09 -16.69
C GLY A 32 -1.97 -8.57 -18.12
N THR A 33 -3.11 -8.25 -18.74
CA THR A 33 -3.39 -8.62 -20.15
C THR A 33 -2.47 -7.92 -21.15
N LEU A 34 -2.05 -6.68 -20.87
CA LEU A 34 -1.07 -5.98 -21.70
C LEU A 34 0.31 -6.65 -21.60
N LEU A 35 0.71 -7.08 -20.41
CA LEU A 35 1.97 -7.81 -20.24
C LEU A 35 1.96 -9.14 -20.98
N ASP A 36 0.81 -9.83 -21.06
CA ASP A 36 0.64 -11.02 -21.89
C ASP A 36 0.79 -10.69 -23.38
N ALA A 37 0.12 -9.63 -23.85
CA ALA A 37 0.18 -9.21 -25.25
C ALA A 37 1.60 -8.80 -25.70
N TYR A 38 2.43 -8.28 -24.78
CA TYR A 38 3.83 -7.95 -25.04
C TYR A 38 4.81 -9.07 -24.70
N GLU A 39 4.31 -10.27 -24.37
CA GLU A 39 5.11 -11.45 -23.99
C GLU A 39 6.08 -11.19 -22.82
N ILE A 40 5.73 -10.26 -21.92
CA ILE A 40 6.54 -9.94 -20.74
C ILE A 40 6.28 -10.98 -19.66
N ASN A 41 7.21 -11.90 -19.47
CA ASN A 41 7.11 -13.04 -18.59
C ASN A 41 8.14 -12.98 -17.44
N GLY A 42 8.02 -13.91 -16.50
CA GLY A 42 8.99 -14.11 -15.43
C GLY A 42 9.07 -12.94 -14.45
N MET A 43 10.29 -12.66 -13.96
CA MET A 43 10.54 -11.59 -12.96
C MET A 43 10.19 -10.20 -13.46
N SER A 44 10.39 -9.91 -14.75
CA SER A 44 10.06 -8.59 -15.32
C SER A 44 8.58 -8.26 -15.16
N ARG A 45 7.71 -9.27 -15.28
CA ARG A 45 6.26 -9.11 -15.09
C ARG A 45 5.91 -8.62 -13.68
N ILE A 46 6.56 -9.21 -12.65
CA ILE A 46 6.35 -8.80 -11.26
C ILE A 46 6.72 -7.33 -11.07
N TYR A 47 7.87 -6.88 -11.59
CA TYR A 47 8.28 -5.49 -11.48
C TYR A 47 7.31 -4.53 -12.15
N TRP A 48 6.78 -4.86 -13.31
CA TRP A 48 5.78 -4.04 -14.00
C TRP A 48 4.47 -3.94 -13.20
N LEU A 49 3.97 -5.06 -12.66
CA LEU A 49 2.77 -5.06 -11.82
C LEU A 49 2.98 -4.25 -10.54
N MET A 50 4.15 -4.38 -9.88
CA MET A 50 4.50 -3.57 -8.71
C MET A 50 4.59 -2.08 -9.05
N LEU A 51 5.13 -1.73 -10.22
CA LEU A 51 5.18 -0.35 -10.68
C LEU A 51 3.78 0.23 -10.84
N VAL A 52 2.86 -0.50 -11.46
CA VAL A 52 1.45 -0.07 -11.60
C VAL A 52 0.79 0.09 -10.24
N LEU A 53 0.96 -0.87 -9.31
CA LEU A 53 0.47 -0.76 -7.92
C LEU A 53 1.01 0.49 -7.22
N THR A 54 2.27 0.80 -7.41
CA THR A 54 2.90 1.98 -6.81
C THR A 54 2.34 3.28 -7.37
N ILE A 55 2.14 3.35 -8.69
CA ILE A 55 1.59 4.54 -9.37
C ILE A 55 0.17 4.85 -8.91
N PHE A 56 -0.65 3.85 -8.58
CA PHE A 56 -2.02 4.08 -8.11
C PHE A 56 -2.16 4.02 -6.59
N GLY A 57 -1.27 3.33 -5.86
CA GLY A 57 -1.37 3.11 -4.42
C GLY A 57 -1.00 4.30 -3.53
N TRP A 58 -0.20 5.26 -4.02
CA TRP A 58 0.30 6.39 -3.22
C TRP A 58 -0.77 7.38 -2.77
N SER A 59 -1.88 7.46 -3.51
CA SER A 59 -2.93 8.48 -3.32
C SER A 59 -3.59 8.42 -1.94
N GLY A 60 -3.83 7.22 -1.41
CA GLY A 60 -4.36 7.03 -0.05
C GLY A 60 -3.39 7.53 1.03
N ILE A 61 -2.11 7.20 0.89
CA ILE A 61 -1.05 7.66 1.81
C ILE A 61 -0.90 9.18 1.74
N ALA A 62 -0.94 9.77 0.54
CA ALA A 62 -0.89 11.22 0.36
C ALA A 62 -2.01 11.95 1.09
N ARG A 63 -3.24 11.42 1.04
CA ARG A 63 -4.40 11.99 1.76
C ARG A 63 -4.24 11.85 3.28
N LEU A 64 -3.76 10.71 3.75
CA LEU A 64 -3.49 10.47 5.17
C LEU A 64 -2.45 11.46 5.70
N VAL A 65 -1.29 11.57 5.03
CA VAL A 65 -0.20 12.49 5.40
C VAL A 65 -0.68 13.94 5.39
N ARG A 66 -1.47 14.33 4.39
CA ARG A 66 -2.06 15.68 4.35
C ARG A 66 -2.94 15.96 5.57
N GLY A 67 -3.82 15.01 5.94
CA GLY A 67 -4.67 15.15 7.13
C GLY A 67 -3.85 15.34 8.41
N GLN A 68 -2.78 14.58 8.58
CA GLN A 68 -1.86 14.72 9.70
C GLN A 68 -1.15 16.08 9.72
N ILE A 69 -0.64 16.53 8.57
CA ILE A 69 0.03 17.84 8.46
C ILE A 69 -0.91 18.99 8.79
N LEU A 70 -2.19 18.93 8.40
CA LEU A 70 -3.17 19.96 8.74
C LEU A 70 -3.37 20.06 10.25
N MET A 71 -3.51 18.93 10.95
CA MET A 71 -3.64 18.92 12.42
C MET A 71 -2.36 19.39 13.11
N LEU A 72 -1.20 18.95 12.66
CA LEU A 72 0.09 19.30 13.26
C LEU A 72 0.42 20.79 13.06
N ARG A 73 0.00 21.40 11.96
CA ARG A 73 0.23 22.81 11.65
C ARG A 73 -0.45 23.75 12.67
N GLU A 74 -1.55 23.32 13.25
CA GLU A 74 -2.34 24.09 14.21
C GLU A 74 -1.87 23.89 15.66
N GLN A 75 -0.85 23.05 15.89
CA GLN A 75 -0.31 22.82 17.24
C GLN A 75 0.52 24.00 17.74
N GLU A 76 0.48 24.24 19.06
CA GLU A 76 1.15 25.36 19.74
C GLU A 76 2.63 25.49 19.39
N TYR A 77 3.36 24.35 19.32
CA TYR A 77 4.77 24.34 18.98
C TYR A 77 5.05 24.83 17.55
N MET A 78 4.10 24.62 16.62
CA MET A 78 4.22 25.12 15.25
C MET A 78 3.92 26.62 15.16
N ILE A 79 2.97 27.10 15.95
CA ILE A 79 2.68 28.53 16.08
C ILE A 79 3.89 29.25 16.67
N ALA A 80 4.50 28.70 17.73
CA ALA A 80 5.73 29.22 18.33
C ALA A 80 6.91 29.21 17.34
N ALA A 81 7.06 28.14 16.54
CA ALA A 81 8.08 28.05 15.49
C ALA A 81 7.88 29.12 14.39
N GLU A 82 6.66 29.51 14.11
CA GLU A 82 6.35 30.59 13.17
C GLU A 82 6.65 31.96 13.78
N ALA A 83 6.27 32.21 15.02
CA ALA A 83 6.54 33.44 15.75
C ALA A 83 8.04 33.71 15.92
N THR A 84 8.88 32.66 16.05
CA THR A 84 10.35 32.76 16.11
C THR A 84 11.03 32.89 14.74
N GLY A 85 10.26 33.00 13.65
CA GLY A 85 10.79 33.22 12.29
C GLY A 85 11.52 32.00 11.70
N LEU A 86 11.23 30.77 12.17
CA LEU A 86 11.83 29.55 11.61
C LEU A 86 11.49 29.40 10.11
N SER A 87 12.50 29.09 9.30
CA SER A 87 12.33 28.88 7.86
C SER A 87 11.36 27.73 7.56
N THR A 88 10.59 27.86 6.47
CA THR A 88 9.62 26.85 6.02
C THR A 88 10.24 25.46 5.90
N SER A 89 11.44 25.36 5.30
CA SER A 89 12.15 24.08 5.18
C SER A 89 12.41 23.45 6.55
N ARG A 90 12.87 24.21 7.53
CA ARG A 90 13.13 23.72 8.89
C ARG A 90 11.83 23.29 9.57
N LYS A 91 10.72 24.02 9.41
CA LYS A 91 9.41 23.62 9.94
C LYS A 91 8.95 22.29 9.35
N ILE A 92 9.11 22.08 8.04
CA ILE A 92 8.70 20.85 7.37
C ILE A 92 9.59 19.67 7.79
N PHE A 93 10.91 19.77 7.58
CA PHE A 93 11.81 18.62 7.74
C PHE A 93 12.13 18.29 9.20
N LYS A 94 12.16 19.28 10.11
CA LYS A 94 12.52 19.09 11.51
C LYS A 94 11.31 18.91 12.44
N HIS A 95 10.15 19.41 12.06
CA HIS A 95 8.96 19.37 12.92
C HIS A 95 7.83 18.54 12.32
N LEU A 96 7.40 18.78 11.08
CA LEU A 96 6.25 18.09 10.52
C LEU A 96 6.55 16.64 10.14
N ILE A 97 7.57 16.40 9.31
CA ILE A 97 7.88 15.04 8.81
C ILE A 97 8.14 14.08 9.96
N PRO A 98 8.99 14.36 10.96
CA PRO A 98 9.23 13.42 12.05
C PRO A 98 7.97 13.08 12.86
N ASN A 99 7.04 14.01 13.00
CA ASN A 99 5.79 13.78 13.71
C ASN A 99 4.74 13.00 12.89
N VAL A 100 4.85 13.00 11.55
CA VAL A 100 3.99 12.20 10.66
C VAL A 100 4.55 10.78 10.49
N MET A 101 5.87 10.59 10.58
CA MET A 101 6.54 9.31 10.33
C MET A 101 5.96 8.13 11.11
N PRO A 102 5.64 8.22 12.42
CA PRO A 102 5.06 7.11 13.16
C PRO A 102 3.78 6.58 12.51
N GLN A 103 2.83 7.47 12.20
CA GLN A 103 1.58 7.10 11.56
C GLN A 103 1.78 6.55 10.14
N LEU A 104 2.76 7.08 9.43
CA LEU A 104 3.11 6.64 8.07
C LEU A 104 3.68 5.22 8.10
N ILE A 105 4.61 4.93 9.02
CA ILE A 105 5.20 3.60 9.20
C ILE A 105 4.11 2.56 9.50
N VAL A 106 3.22 2.87 10.44
CA VAL A 106 2.08 1.99 10.78
C VAL A 106 1.22 1.71 9.54
N SER A 107 0.81 2.77 8.83
CA SER A 107 -0.04 2.64 7.64
C SER A 107 0.63 1.85 6.51
N MET A 108 1.93 2.04 6.31
CA MET A 108 2.70 1.27 5.31
C MET A 108 2.80 -0.20 5.69
N THR A 109 3.06 -0.51 6.96
CA THR A 109 3.19 -1.90 7.44
C THR A 109 1.85 -2.64 7.29
N MET A 110 0.74 -2.03 7.70
CA MET A 110 -0.60 -2.62 7.52
C MET A 110 -0.97 -2.73 6.03
N GLY A 111 -0.50 -1.81 5.18
CA GLY A 111 -0.70 -1.86 3.73
C GLY A 111 -0.07 -3.06 3.04
N LEU A 112 1.01 -3.63 3.60
CA LEU A 112 1.69 -4.80 3.02
C LEU A 112 0.77 -6.02 2.91
N GLY A 113 -0.11 -6.23 3.89
CA GLY A 113 -1.12 -7.29 3.83
C GLY A 113 -2.04 -7.16 2.61
N GLY A 114 -2.47 -5.94 2.31
CA GLY A 114 -3.29 -5.64 1.12
C GLY A 114 -2.55 -5.90 -0.20
N ILE A 115 -1.25 -5.59 -0.25
CA ILE A 115 -0.41 -5.87 -1.43
C ILE A 115 -0.26 -7.37 -1.66
N ILE A 116 -0.04 -8.16 -0.61
CA ILE A 116 0.05 -9.62 -0.68
C ILE A 116 -1.25 -10.21 -1.24
N ILE A 117 -2.41 -9.78 -0.73
CA ILE A 117 -3.71 -10.23 -1.22
C ILE A 117 -3.91 -9.84 -2.69
N SER A 118 -3.52 -8.61 -3.07
CA SER A 118 -3.65 -8.14 -4.45
C SER A 118 -2.80 -8.95 -5.42
N GLU A 119 -1.54 -9.25 -5.07
CA GLU A 119 -0.66 -10.11 -5.86
C GLU A 119 -1.25 -11.53 -5.98
N ALA A 120 -1.62 -12.14 -4.85
CA ALA A 120 -2.19 -13.48 -4.84
C ALA A 120 -3.48 -13.57 -5.69
N THR A 121 -4.32 -12.53 -5.67
CA THR A 121 -5.53 -12.45 -6.49
C THR A 121 -5.20 -12.38 -7.99
N LEU A 122 -4.24 -11.54 -8.38
CA LEU A 122 -3.81 -11.43 -9.77
C LEU A 122 -3.19 -12.75 -10.27
N SER A 123 -2.34 -13.36 -9.46
CA SER A 123 -1.71 -14.65 -9.77
C SER A 123 -2.74 -15.77 -9.84
N TYR A 124 -3.74 -15.78 -8.95
CA TYR A 124 -4.88 -16.70 -9.01
C TYR A 124 -5.72 -16.51 -10.30
N LEU A 125 -5.83 -15.32 -10.82
CA LEU A 125 -6.51 -15.04 -12.09
C LEU A 125 -5.64 -15.35 -13.33
N GLY A 126 -4.37 -15.77 -13.14
CA GLY A 126 -3.43 -16.06 -14.21
C GLY A 126 -2.75 -14.81 -14.78
N LEU A 127 -2.99 -13.63 -14.20
CA LEU A 127 -2.46 -12.35 -14.66
C LEU A 127 -1.25 -11.86 -13.85
N GLY A 128 -0.91 -12.55 -12.76
CA GLY A 128 0.23 -12.25 -11.90
C GLY A 128 1.53 -12.94 -12.31
N VAL A 129 2.18 -13.59 -11.35
CA VAL A 129 3.39 -14.36 -11.56
C VAL A 129 3.11 -15.56 -12.47
N GLN A 130 4.05 -15.86 -13.38
CA GLN A 130 3.95 -17.00 -14.30
C GLN A 130 5.15 -17.92 -14.15
N GLU A 131 4.98 -19.16 -14.60
CA GLU A 131 6.07 -20.15 -14.63
C GLU A 131 7.34 -19.59 -15.31
N PRO A 132 8.53 -19.97 -14.84
CA PRO A 132 8.82 -20.96 -13.79
C PRO A 132 8.75 -20.43 -12.35
N TYR A 133 8.27 -19.23 -12.12
CA TYR A 133 8.20 -18.62 -10.79
C TYR A 133 6.88 -18.99 -10.11
N ALA A 134 6.98 -19.36 -8.81
CA ALA A 134 5.83 -19.71 -8.01
C ALA A 134 5.45 -18.56 -7.06
N SER A 135 4.17 -18.35 -6.89
CA SER A 135 3.58 -17.53 -5.81
C SER A 135 2.45 -18.32 -5.15
N TRP A 136 2.01 -17.86 -3.98
CA TRP A 136 0.87 -18.50 -3.32
C TRP A 136 -0.40 -18.42 -4.19
N GLY A 137 -0.58 -17.33 -4.94
CA GLY A 137 -1.69 -17.17 -5.87
C GLY A 137 -1.63 -18.16 -7.05
N THR A 138 -0.44 -18.39 -7.64
CA THR A 138 -0.29 -19.37 -8.72
C THR A 138 -0.50 -20.81 -8.24
N MET A 139 -0.06 -21.13 -7.02
CA MET A 139 -0.31 -22.44 -6.41
C MET A 139 -1.82 -22.70 -6.23
N ILE A 140 -2.59 -21.67 -5.85
CA ILE A 140 -4.04 -21.77 -5.74
C ILE A 140 -4.68 -21.81 -7.15
N ASN A 141 -4.13 -21.10 -8.13
CA ASN A 141 -4.63 -21.11 -9.51
C ASN A 141 -4.56 -22.52 -10.15
N ALA A 142 -3.54 -23.28 -9.82
CA ALA A 142 -3.32 -24.63 -10.37
C ALA A 142 -4.51 -25.59 -10.18
N ILE A 143 -5.42 -25.29 -9.25
CA ILE A 143 -6.61 -26.12 -9.01
C ILE A 143 -7.80 -25.77 -9.92
N LYS A 144 -7.77 -24.69 -10.69
CA LYS A 144 -8.91 -24.25 -11.53
C LYS A 144 -9.32 -25.28 -12.57
N ASP A 145 -8.34 -25.97 -13.13
CA ASP A 145 -8.56 -26.94 -14.20
C ASP A 145 -9.00 -28.31 -13.66
N MET A 146 -9.09 -28.46 -12.34
CA MET A 146 -9.41 -29.69 -11.63
C MET A 146 -10.75 -29.64 -10.89
N GLU A 147 -11.78 -29.01 -11.49
CA GLU A 147 -13.07 -28.72 -10.85
C GLU A 147 -13.73 -29.89 -10.11
N SER A 148 -13.60 -31.13 -10.62
CA SER A 148 -14.19 -32.32 -10.02
C SER A 148 -13.41 -32.91 -8.84
N GLU A 149 -12.15 -32.49 -8.64
CA GLU A 149 -11.22 -33.08 -7.68
C GLU A 149 -10.73 -32.10 -6.59
N VAL A 150 -11.31 -30.89 -6.50
CA VAL A 150 -10.86 -29.83 -5.61
C VAL A 150 -10.71 -30.29 -4.16
N TYR A 151 -11.60 -31.16 -3.69
CA TYR A 151 -11.51 -31.71 -2.33
C TYR A 151 -10.42 -32.76 -2.17
N GLN A 152 -10.07 -33.49 -3.23
CA GLN A 152 -9.03 -34.51 -3.18
C GLN A 152 -7.64 -33.88 -3.19
N ILE A 153 -7.51 -32.69 -3.78
CA ILE A 153 -6.24 -31.96 -3.86
C ILE A 153 -6.15 -30.81 -2.84
N ALA A 154 -6.87 -30.93 -1.74
CA ALA A 154 -6.86 -29.94 -0.66
C ALA A 154 -5.47 -29.56 -0.17
N TYR A 155 -4.51 -30.51 -0.22
CA TYR A 155 -3.10 -30.30 0.13
C TYR A 155 -2.37 -29.30 -0.80
N GLN A 156 -2.90 -28.99 -1.97
CA GLN A 156 -2.27 -28.03 -2.91
C GLN A 156 -2.69 -26.60 -2.64
N TRP A 157 -3.94 -26.33 -2.27
CA TRP A 157 -4.45 -24.96 -2.11
C TRP A 157 -4.60 -24.53 -0.65
N ILE A 158 -4.83 -25.45 0.28
CA ILE A 158 -4.96 -25.10 1.71
C ILE A 158 -3.66 -24.54 2.28
N PRO A 159 -2.48 -25.15 2.10
CA PRO A 159 -1.23 -24.61 2.63
C PRO A 159 -0.91 -23.20 2.14
N PRO A 160 -0.94 -22.87 0.83
CA PRO A 160 -0.69 -21.50 0.37
C PRO A 160 -1.76 -20.52 0.88
N GLY A 161 -3.03 -20.94 1.00
CA GLY A 161 -4.08 -20.13 1.61
C GLY A 161 -3.76 -19.79 3.07
N ILE A 162 -3.33 -20.78 3.86
CA ILE A 162 -2.89 -20.57 5.25
C ILE A 162 -1.67 -19.64 5.30
N CYS A 163 -0.70 -19.81 4.40
CA CYS A 163 0.47 -18.92 4.34
C CYS A 163 0.08 -17.47 4.08
N ILE A 164 -0.86 -17.21 3.17
CA ILE A 164 -1.39 -15.86 2.92
C ILE A 164 -2.02 -15.30 4.20
N ILE A 165 -2.89 -16.07 4.87
CA ILE A 165 -3.55 -15.65 6.10
C ILE A 165 -2.51 -15.30 7.18
N LEU A 166 -1.55 -16.19 7.41
CA LEU A 166 -0.52 -15.98 8.44
C LEU A 166 0.38 -14.77 8.11
N ALA A 167 0.75 -14.57 6.85
CA ALA A 167 1.53 -13.42 6.43
C ALA A 167 0.76 -12.10 6.65
N VAL A 168 -0.51 -12.05 6.23
CA VAL A 168 -1.35 -10.86 6.40
C VAL A 168 -1.59 -10.55 7.88
N LEU A 169 -1.91 -11.56 8.69
CA LEU A 169 -2.06 -11.41 10.13
C LEU A 169 -0.75 -10.95 10.79
N GLY A 170 0.39 -11.52 10.38
CA GLY A 170 1.70 -11.12 10.87
C GLY A 170 1.99 -9.65 10.63
N PHE A 171 1.79 -9.15 9.41
CA PHE A 171 1.97 -7.73 9.10
C PHE A 171 0.99 -6.83 9.84
N ASN A 172 -0.26 -7.24 10.02
CA ASN A 172 -1.24 -6.48 10.79
C ASN A 172 -0.82 -6.40 12.27
N PHE A 173 -0.40 -7.51 12.90
CA PHE A 173 0.10 -7.48 14.28
C PHE A 173 1.35 -6.63 14.44
N VAL A 174 2.28 -6.68 13.49
CA VAL A 174 3.45 -5.78 13.49
C VAL A 174 3.00 -4.31 13.38
N GLY A 175 2.04 -4.03 12.49
CA GLY A 175 1.48 -2.68 12.35
C GLY A 175 0.82 -2.18 13.63
N ASP A 176 0.02 -3.01 14.29
CA ASP A 176 -0.63 -2.68 15.57
C ASP A 176 0.42 -2.48 16.68
N GLY A 177 1.41 -3.37 16.79
CA GLY A 177 2.51 -3.22 17.75
C GLY A 177 3.32 -1.92 17.52
N LEU A 178 3.56 -1.55 16.27
CA LEU A 178 4.20 -0.27 15.94
C LEU A 178 3.31 0.92 16.31
N ARG A 179 2.00 0.82 16.09
CA ARG A 179 1.04 1.84 16.50
C ARG A 179 1.07 2.07 17.99
N ASP A 180 1.04 0.99 18.77
CA ASP A 180 1.09 1.07 20.25
C ASP A 180 2.43 1.63 20.74
N ALA A 181 3.53 1.24 20.11
CA ALA A 181 4.87 1.75 20.45
C ALA A 181 5.02 3.26 20.18
N PHE A 182 4.33 3.78 19.16
CA PHE A 182 4.37 5.20 18.80
C PHE A 182 3.26 6.02 19.48
N ASP A 183 2.28 5.41 20.15
CA ASP A 183 1.22 6.16 20.84
C ASP A 183 1.77 6.81 22.12
N PRO A 184 1.78 8.16 22.21
CA PRO A 184 2.27 8.87 23.39
C PRO A 184 1.44 8.59 24.68
N LYS A 185 0.19 8.12 24.53
CA LYS A 185 -0.72 7.87 25.67
C LYS A 185 -0.38 6.57 26.41
N MET A 186 0.34 5.66 25.79
CA MET A 186 0.75 4.39 26.40
C MET A 186 1.98 4.53 27.31
N LYS A 187 2.65 5.68 27.33
CA LYS A 187 3.83 5.96 28.17
C LYS A 187 3.49 6.53 29.56
N ARG A 188 2.29 6.25 30.09
CA ARG A 188 1.91 6.61 31.46
C ARG A 188 1.81 5.38 32.34
#